data_10425a232414d9251a517f2e9eaa29b2
#
_entry.id   10425a232414d9251a517f2e9eaa29b2
#
_cell.length_a   1.000
_cell.length_b   1.000
_cell.length_c   1.000
_cell.angle_alpha   90.00
_cell.angle_beta   90.00
_cell.angle_gamma   90.00
#
_symmetry.space_group_name_H-M   'P 1'
#
loop_
_entity.id
_entity.type
_entity.pdbx_description
1 polymer ?
#
loop_
_entity_poly.entity_id
_entity_poly.type
_entity_poly.pdbx_seq_one_letter_code
_entity_poly.pdbx_strand_id
1 'polypeptide(L)'
;MEEKIQLKWYEKRQGIKLKDKIKSEQKKKEFLEKQNLKKNSDFEKNSQAQKKIRSLKKSKFVKPLENLFASEKIPEDAKKIIEEFDKVVESTHPLNSKQKLLLPKQIRSLSHFLTDERGERRLGYMNQTVLLSAYVHYYTWWNLVRLVRLFSNIDKKFFDVKDSSVFLDLGPGIFSVPLALFLSRPELRKKHITFYCLDISQQALAFGENIFLSVAARLKCEPWKIVRVKGELGSSVKEKADFVTSANLFNELCDDFKNPPDFLAKKCTEQILSYLKLENENARYIIVEPGDPRSARLVSLMRGSFMRRGFFPVSPCTHFCDCPMDGKKGGKWCNYAFKTDDAPAELKKLSEKSELPKERAVLSFVAFQKSKDGQIDGCNCFSDER
;
A
#
# COMPACT_ATOMS: atom_id res chain seq x y z
N MET A 1 -10.28 52.05 -4.05
CA MET A 1 -9.57 52.76 -5.14
C MET A 1 -9.36 51.73 -6.26
N GLU A 2 -10.05 51.92 -7.39
CA GLU A 2 -9.83 51.04 -8.57
C GLU A 2 -8.52 51.44 -9.22
N GLU A 3 -7.54 50.53 -9.23
CA GLU A 3 -6.32 50.74 -10.00
C GLU A 3 -6.66 50.77 -11.49
N LYS A 4 -6.46 51.93 -12.13
CA LYS A 4 -6.64 52.11 -13.56
C LYS A 4 -5.59 51.27 -14.30
N ILE A 5 -6.04 50.22 -14.99
CA ILE A 5 -5.18 49.35 -15.81
C ILE A 5 -4.63 50.20 -16.97
N GLN A 6 -3.31 50.32 -17.06
CA GLN A 6 -2.61 51.03 -18.13
C GLN A 6 -1.64 50.08 -18.85
N LEU A 7 -1.41 50.30 -20.15
CA LEU A 7 -0.39 49.57 -20.91
C LEU A 7 1.00 50.09 -20.56
N LYS A 8 1.90 49.15 -20.22
CA LYS A 8 3.33 49.45 -20.08
C LYS A 8 3.95 49.74 -21.46
N TRP A 9 5.07 50.50 -21.51
CA TRP A 9 5.69 50.93 -22.76
C TRP A 9 6.08 49.80 -23.70
N TYR A 10 6.53 48.64 -23.16
CA TYR A 10 6.90 47.46 -23.94
C TYR A 10 5.67 46.74 -24.51
N GLU A 11 4.53 46.73 -23.81
CA GLU A 11 3.27 46.18 -24.32
C GLU A 11 2.72 46.96 -25.49
N LYS A 12 2.88 48.32 -25.47
CA LYS A 12 2.55 49.18 -26.60
C LYS A 12 3.43 48.89 -27.84
N ARG A 13 4.73 48.58 -27.63
CA ARG A 13 5.66 48.18 -28.71
C ARG A 13 5.32 46.84 -29.32
N GLN A 14 4.74 45.92 -28.57
CA GLN A 14 4.31 44.61 -29.04
C GLN A 14 2.91 44.61 -29.68
N GLY A 15 2.27 45.77 -29.82
CA GLY A 15 0.96 45.92 -30.46
C GLY A 15 -0.21 45.42 -29.63
N ILE A 16 -0.01 45.24 -28.30
CA ILE A 16 -1.06 44.79 -27.39
C ILE A 16 -2.09 45.91 -27.20
N LYS A 17 -3.36 45.61 -27.44
CA LYS A 17 -4.46 46.60 -27.27
C LYS A 17 -4.91 46.61 -25.82
N LEU A 18 -5.24 47.80 -25.28
CA LEU A 18 -5.70 47.96 -23.89
C LEU A 18 -6.88 47.05 -23.57
N LYS A 19 -7.79 46.85 -24.52
CA LYS A 19 -8.95 45.95 -24.39
C LYS A 19 -8.55 44.50 -24.13
N ASP A 20 -7.48 44.01 -24.79
CA ASP A 20 -7.01 42.64 -24.64
C ASP A 20 -6.32 42.42 -23.28
N LYS A 21 -5.60 43.45 -22.79
CA LYS A 21 -5.01 43.47 -21.46
C LYS A 21 -6.06 43.42 -20.37
N ILE A 22 -7.09 44.27 -20.45
CA ILE A 22 -8.21 44.29 -19.50
C ILE A 22 -8.89 42.91 -19.46
N LYS A 23 -9.16 42.33 -20.62
CA LYS A 23 -9.79 40.98 -20.72
C LYS A 23 -8.92 39.86 -20.13
N SER A 24 -7.60 39.96 -20.30
CA SER A 24 -6.64 38.97 -19.72
C SER A 24 -6.55 39.08 -18.19
N GLU A 25 -6.58 40.33 -17.67
CA GLU A 25 -6.55 40.54 -16.22
C GLU A 25 -7.88 40.19 -15.54
N GLN A 26 -9.00 40.39 -16.20
CA GLN A 26 -10.31 39.92 -15.73
C GLN A 26 -10.33 38.38 -15.65
N LYS A 27 -9.87 37.67 -16.69
CA LYS A 27 -9.75 36.23 -16.64
C LYS A 27 -8.80 35.70 -15.56
N LYS A 28 -7.69 36.45 -15.30
CA LYS A 28 -6.79 36.17 -14.18
C LYS A 28 -7.47 36.33 -12.82
N LYS A 29 -8.24 37.40 -12.64
CA LYS A 29 -9.00 37.60 -11.39
C LYS A 29 -10.04 36.52 -11.17
N GLU A 30 -10.84 36.18 -12.17
CA GLU A 30 -11.82 35.08 -12.08
C GLU A 30 -11.17 33.72 -11.78
N PHE A 31 -10.01 33.45 -12.37
CA PHE A 31 -9.25 32.23 -12.09
C PHE A 31 -8.73 32.18 -10.65
N LEU A 32 -8.22 33.30 -10.13
CA LEU A 32 -7.76 33.44 -8.75
C LEU A 32 -8.92 33.32 -7.74
N GLU A 33 -10.06 33.92 -8.05
CA GLU A 33 -11.28 33.80 -7.21
C GLU A 33 -11.77 32.34 -7.17
N LYS A 34 -11.83 31.64 -8.31
CA LYS A 34 -12.18 30.23 -8.36
C LYS A 34 -11.19 29.35 -7.57
N GLN A 35 -9.88 29.65 -7.64
CA GLN A 35 -8.88 28.94 -6.83
C GLN A 35 -9.06 29.22 -5.32
N ASN A 36 -9.37 30.46 -4.94
CA ASN A 36 -9.58 30.83 -3.54
C ASN A 36 -10.86 30.22 -2.98
N LEU A 37 -11.95 30.18 -3.74
CA LEU A 37 -13.18 29.49 -3.38
C LEU A 37 -12.94 27.99 -3.17
N LYS A 38 -12.15 27.36 -4.05
CA LYS A 38 -11.77 25.94 -3.91
C LYS A 38 -10.91 25.69 -2.67
N LYS A 39 -9.92 26.57 -2.41
CA LYS A 39 -9.09 26.52 -1.18
C LYS A 39 -9.92 26.71 0.09
N ASN A 40 -10.89 27.60 0.09
CA ASN A 40 -11.75 27.85 1.25
C ASN A 40 -12.68 26.65 1.50
N SER A 41 -13.29 26.06 0.45
CA SER A 41 -14.10 24.85 0.59
C SER A 41 -13.29 23.66 1.12
N ASP A 42 -12.05 23.50 0.67
CA ASP A 42 -11.14 22.46 1.16
C ASP A 42 -10.68 22.75 2.60
N PHE A 43 -10.49 24.01 2.96
CA PHE A 43 -10.16 24.42 4.33
C PHE A 43 -11.33 24.18 5.29
N GLU A 44 -12.57 24.49 4.89
CA GLU A 44 -13.76 24.21 5.69
C GLU A 44 -13.99 22.70 5.88
N LYS A 45 -13.86 21.90 4.82
CA LYS A 45 -13.93 20.43 4.91
C LYS A 45 -12.86 19.86 5.84
N ASN A 46 -11.62 20.37 5.74
CA ASN A 46 -10.52 19.97 6.64
C ASN A 46 -10.78 20.42 8.09
N SER A 47 -11.37 21.61 8.29
CA SER A 47 -11.73 22.10 9.62
C SER A 47 -12.85 21.28 10.26
N GLN A 48 -13.86 20.88 9.49
CA GLN A 48 -14.94 19.99 9.96
C GLN A 48 -14.40 18.59 10.27
N ALA A 49 -13.54 18.02 9.42
CA ALA A 49 -12.88 16.75 9.68
C ALA A 49 -12.01 16.82 10.95
N GLN A 50 -11.26 17.91 11.16
CA GLN A 50 -10.48 18.10 12.39
C GLN A 50 -11.35 18.27 13.64
N LYS A 51 -12.48 18.97 13.55
CA LYS A 51 -13.44 19.07 14.66
C LYS A 51 -14.03 17.70 15.00
N LYS A 52 -14.38 16.91 13.99
CA LYS A 52 -14.87 15.55 14.13
C LYS A 52 -13.82 14.62 14.78
N ILE A 53 -12.57 14.67 14.32
CA ILE A 53 -11.44 13.95 14.94
C ILE A 53 -11.23 14.40 16.39
N ARG A 54 -11.36 15.71 16.72
CA ARG A 54 -11.27 16.21 18.09
C ARG A 54 -12.40 15.72 18.98
N SER A 55 -13.63 15.60 18.46
CA SER A 55 -14.75 15.01 19.21
C SER A 55 -14.55 13.52 19.51
N LEU A 56 -13.96 12.80 18.53
CA LEU A 56 -13.60 11.39 18.67
C LEU A 56 -12.43 11.15 19.67
N LYS A 57 -11.59 12.16 19.94
CA LYS A 57 -10.47 12.10 20.90
C LYS A 57 -10.92 11.95 22.37
N LYS A 58 -12.20 12.11 22.69
CA LYS A 58 -12.71 11.99 24.07
C LYS A 58 -13.01 10.56 24.52
N SER A 59 -12.91 9.56 23.64
CA SER A 59 -13.10 8.16 23.99
C SER A 59 -11.92 7.63 24.81
N LYS A 60 -12.18 7.23 26.04
CA LYS A 60 -11.18 6.67 26.99
C LYS A 60 -11.00 5.15 26.87
N PHE A 61 -11.74 4.48 26.01
CA PHE A 61 -11.71 3.02 25.91
C PHE A 61 -10.84 2.56 24.74
N VAL A 62 -9.75 1.87 25.05
CA VAL A 62 -8.90 1.17 24.07
C VAL A 62 -9.16 -0.32 24.25
N LYS A 63 -9.76 -0.98 23.24
CA LYS A 63 -9.82 -2.44 23.24
C LYS A 63 -8.41 -3.01 23.14
N PRO A 64 -8.08 -4.07 23.89
CA PRO A 64 -6.81 -4.77 23.70
C PRO A 64 -6.75 -5.30 22.27
N LEU A 65 -5.58 -5.15 21.62
CA LEU A 65 -5.31 -5.75 20.30
C LEU A 65 -5.36 -7.27 20.45
N GLU A 66 -6.16 -7.92 19.63
CA GLU A 66 -6.07 -9.37 19.42
C GLU A 66 -4.71 -9.74 18.83
N ASN A 67 -4.33 -11.00 18.95
CA ASN A 67 -3.13 -11.51 18.30
C ASN A 67 -3.32 -11.42 16.76
N LEU A 68 -2.62 -10.48 16.14
CA LEU A 68 -2.68 -10.23 14.70
C LEU A 68 -1.86 -11.23 13.86
N PHE A 69 -1.21 -12.18 14.53
CA PHE A 69 -0.31 -13.14 13.88
C PHE A 69 -0.50 -14.58 14.36
N ALA A 70 -1.70 -14.91 14.81
CA ALA A 70 -2.07 -16.25 15.21
C ALA A 70 -2.01 -17.20 13.99
N SER A 71 -1.15 -18.22 14.03
CA SER A 71 -0.96 -19.17 12.92
C SER A 71 -2.13 -20.12 12.72
N GLU A 72 -2.92 -20.35 13.77
CA GLU A 72 -4.13 -21.17 13.76
C GLU A 72 -5.26 -20.57 12.90
N LYS A 73 -5.25 -19.25 12.67
CA LYS A 73 -6.24 -18.59 11.80
C LYS A 73 -5.91 -18.72 10.29
N ILE A 74 -4.73 -19.19 9.94
CA ILE A 74 -4.36 -19.43 8.54
C ILE A 74 -5.15 -20.66 8.03
N PRO A 75 -5.86 -20.57 6.88
CA PRO A 75 -6.53 -21.70 6.29
C PRO A 75 -5.57 -22.88 6.01
N GLU A 76 -6.00 -24.11 6.25
CA GLU A 76 -5.13 -25.29 6.12
C GLU A 76 -4.62 -25.51 4.69
N ASP A 77 -5.44 -25.21 3.69
CA ASP A 77 -5.04 -25.25 2.29
C ASP A 77 -3.96 -24.18 1.96
N ALA A 78 -4.06 -23.00 2.58
CA ALA A 78 -3.03 -21.97 2.48
C ALA A 78 -1.72 -22.37 3.15
N LYS A 79 -1.78 -22.98 4.34
CA LYS A 79 -0.58 -23.51 5.02
C LYS A 79 0.16 -24.49 4.12
N LYS A 80 -0.56 -25.42 3.49
CA LYS A 80 0.02 -26.39 2.56
C LYS A 80 0.69 -25.75 1.36
N ILE A 81 0.05 -24.75 0.74
CA ILE A 81 0.66 -24.00 -0.38
C ILE A 81 1.91 -23.25 0.07
N ILE A 82 1.87 -22.61 1.25
CA ILE A 82 3.03 -21.88 1.79
C ILE A 82 4.18 -22.84 2.10
N GLU A 83 3.91 -24.00 2.68
CA GLU A 83 4.92 -25.01 2.98
C GLU A 83 5.59 -25.55 1.71
N GLU A 84 4.83 -25.72 0.64
CA GLU A 84 5.31 -26.26 -0.64
C GLU A 84 5.49 -25.17 -1.73
N PHE A 85 5.71 -23.92 -1.33
CA PHE A 85 5.77 -22.80 -2.30
C PHE A 85 6.99 -22.89 -3.22
N ASP A 86 8.07 -23.52 -2.79
CA ASP A 86 9.21 -23.86 -3.65
C ASP A 86 8.79 -24.71 -4.86
N LYS A 87 7.88 -25.68 -4.68
CA LYS A 87 7.34 -26.51 -5.76
C LYS A 87 6.43 -25.70 -6.70
N VAL A 88 5.72 -24.69 -6.17
CA VAL A 88 4.92 -23.76 -6.99
C VAL A 88 5.86 -22.97 -7.89
N VAL A 89 6.91 -22.39 -7.31
CA VAL A 89 7.90 -21.59 -8.05
C VAL A 89 8.66 -22.47 -9.06
N GLU A 90 9.11 -23.67 -8.66
CA GLU A 90 9.80 -24.58 -9.56
C GLU A 90 8.94 -24.98 -10.78
N SER A 91 7.63 -25.13 -10.61
CA SER A 91 6.73 -25.47 -11.71
C SER A 91 6.48 -24.32 -12.69
N THR A 92 6.66 -23.07 -12.25
CA THR A 92 6.40 -21.85 -13.05
C THR A 92 7.67 -21.14 -13.50
N HIS A 93 8.74 -21.30 -12.74
CA HIS A 93 10.03 -20.64 -12.96
C HIS A 93 11.19 -21.58 -12.55
N PRO A 94 11.39 -22.67 -13.29
CA PRO A 94 12.40 -23.67 -12.96
C PRO A 94 13.82 -23.14 -13.10
N LEU A 95 14.70 -23.54 -12.19
CA LEU A 95 16.13 -23.25 -12.23
C LEU A 95 16.93 -24.49 -12.63
N ASN A 96 17.90 -24.33 -13.51
CA ASN A 96 18.88 -25.38 -13.77
C ASN A 96 19.85 -25.57 -12.59
N SER A 97 20.64 -26.63 -12.60
CA SER A 97 21.56 -26.98 -11.49
C SER A 97 22.55 -25.87 -11.16
N LYS A 98 23.10 -25.18 -12.18
CA LYS A 98 24.02 -24.06 -11.99
C LYS A 98 23.33 -22.85 -11.34
N GLN A 99 22.11 -22.53 -11.77
CA GLN A 99 21.32 -21.44 -11.18
C GLN A 99 20.95 -21.74 -9.72
N LYS A 100 20.55 -23.01 -9.41
CA LYS A 100 20.26 -23.43 -8.03
C LYS A 100 21.49 -23.29 -7.11
N LEU A 101 22.67 -23.63 -7.61
CA LEU A 101 23.93 -23.48 -6.86
C LEU A 101 24.24 -21.99 -6.57
N LEU A 102 23.97 -21.10 -7.50
CA LEU A 102 24.23 -19.66 -7.37
C LEU A 102 23.16 -18.89 -6.61
N LEU A 103 21.95 -19.45 -6.46
CA LEU A 103 20.80 -18.78 -5.88
C LEU A 103 21.06 -18.18 -4.49
N PRO A 104 21.71 -18.85 -3.51
CA PRO A 104 21.97 -18.27 -2.20
C PRO A 104 22.84 -17.00 -2.29
N LYS A 105 23.87 -17.00 -3.14
CA LYS A 105 24.74 -15.84 -3.37
C LYS A 105 23.94 -14.67 -3.99
N GLN A 106 23.05 -14.98 -4.94
CA GLN A 106 22.22 -13.97 -5.60
C GLN A 106 21.19 -13.35 -4.63
N ILE A 107 20.61 -14.17 -3.74
CA ILE A 107 19.72 -13.72 -2.67
C ILE A 107 20.46 -12.75 -1.73
N ARG A 108 21.69 -13.10 -1.32
CA ARG A 108 22.52 -12.24 -0.46
C ARG A 108 22.83 -10.92 -1.16
N SER A 109 23.26 -10.95 -2.42
CA SER A 109 23.51 -9.72 -3.20
C SER A 109 22.25 -8.87 -3.34
N LEU A 110 21.10 -9.48 -3.59
CA LEU A 110 19.82 -8.76 -3.63
C LEU A 110 19.48 -8.15 -2.26
N SER A 111 19.76 -8.86 -1.15
CA SER A 111 19.54 -8.32 0.19
C SER A 111 20.35 -7.05 0.42
N HIS A 112 21.66 -7.05 0.14
CA HIS A 112 22.51 -5.86 0.25
C HIS A 112 21.98 -4.71 -0.61
N PHE A 113 21.58 -4.99 -1.83
CA PHE A 113 20.99 -4.01 -2.72
C PHE A 113 19.69 -3.39 -2.17
N LEU A 114 18.86 -4.18 -1.52
CA LEU A 114 17.60 -3.71 -0.96
C LEU A 114 17.73 -3.02 0.41
N THR A 115 18.84 -3.25 1.14
CA THR A 115 19.03 -2.72 2.51
C THR A 115 20.12 -1.66 2.60
N ASP A 116 21.31 -1.98 2.13
CA ASP A 116 22.52 -1.16 2.37
C ASP A 116 22.72 -0.10 1.27
N GLU A 117 22.36 -0.43 0.03
CA GLU A 117 22.53 0.41 -1.15
C GLU A 117 21.23 1.12 -1.57
N ARG A 118 20.34 1.37 -0.64
CA ARG A 118 19.01 1.97 -0.93
C ARG A 118 19.10 3.27 -1.72
N GLY A 119 20.08 4.13 -1.42
CA GLY A 119 20.26 5.41 -2.10
C GLY A 119 20.72 5.31 -3.57
N GLU A 120 21.29 4.17 -3.97
CA GLU A 120 21.76 3.90 -5.32
C GLU A 120 20.79 3.02 -6.12
N ARG A 121 19.73 2.58 -5.46
CA ARG A 121 18.77 1.66 -6.05
C ARG A 121 18.05 2.30 -7.25
N ARG A 122 18.22 1.69 -8.42
CA ARG A 122 17.45 2.04 -9.61
C ARG A 122 16.09 1.36 -9.56
N LEU A 123 15.03 2.13 -9.72
CA LEU A 123 13.69 1.58 -9.94
C LEU A 123 13.74 0.65 -11.16
N GLY A 124 13.07 -0.50 -11.08
CA GLY A 124 13.06 -1.48 -12.18
C GLY A 124 14.16 -2.56 -12.08
N TYR A 125 14.81 -2.74 -10.94
CA TYR A 125 15.76 -3.85 -10.70
C TYR A 125 15.13 -5.23 -10.99
N MET A 126 13.83 -5.37 -10.85
CA MET A 126 13.09 -6.59 -11.20
C MET A 126 13.02 -6.89 -12.71
N ASN A 127 13.54 -6.01 -13.56
CA ASN A 127 13.74 -6.31 -14.98
C ASN A 127 15.06 -7.07 -15.24
N GLN A 128 15.91 -7.24 -14.23
CA GLN A 128 17.11 -8.06 -14.31
C GLN A 128 16.78 -9.51 -13.92
N THR A 129 16.89 -10.43 -14.85
CA THR A 129 16.48 -11.83 -14.68
C THR A 129 17.08 -12.49 -13.42
N VAL A 130 18.34 -12.20 -13.10
CA VAL A 130 19.02 -12.76 -11.92
C VAL A 130 18.41 -12.26 -10.62
N LEU A 131 18.18 -10.95 -10.51
CA LEU A 131 17.57 -10.34 -9.32
C LEU A 131 16.10 -10.74 -9.18
N LEU A 132 15.38 -10.77 -10.29
CA LEU A 132 14.00 -11.23 -10.33
C LEU A 132 13.90 -12.69 -9.85
N SER A 133 14.80 -13.58 -10.33
CA SER A 133 14.84 -14.97 -9.90
C SER A 133 15.10 -15.11 -8.39
N ALA A 134 16.08 -14.39 -7.86
CA ALA A 134 16.34 -14.36 -6.42
C ALA A 134 15.14 -13.85 -5.62
N TYR A 135 14.44 -12.83 -6.14
CA TYR A 135 13.23 -12.29 -5.51
C TYR A 135 12.09 -13.31 -5.49
N VAL A 136 11.83 -14.00 -6.61
CA VAL A 136 10.77 -15.00 -6.74
C VAL A 136 10.98 -16.15 -5.75
N HIS A 137 12.18 -16.71 -5.69
CA HIS A 137 12.46 -17.89 -4.86
C HIS A 137 12.58 -17.60 -3.36
N TYR A 138 12.84 -16.34 -2.98
CA TYR A 138 13.12 -16.01 -1.59
C TYR A 138 12.17 -14.94 -1.02
N TYR A 139 12.18 -13.73 -1.60
CA TYR A 139 11.44 -12.60 -1.03
C TYR A 139 9.93 -12.77 -1.16
N THR A 140 9.45 -13.32 -2.30
CA THR A 140 8.03 -13.62 -2.47
C THR A 140 7.55 -14.60 -1.41
N TRP A 141 8.34 -15.64 -1.11
CA TRP A 141 7.97 -16.63 -0.10
C TRP A 141 7.90 -16.03 1.31
N TRP A 142 8.91 -15.26 1.71
CA TRP A 142 8.87 -14.53 2.98
C TRP A 142 7.73 -13.51 3.05
N ASN A 143 7.41 -12.85 1.94
CA ASN A 143 6.26 -11.96 1.86
C ASN A 143 4.95 -12.73 2.07
N LEU A 144 4.79 -13.91 1.48
CA LEU A 144 3.61 -14.74 1.70
C LEU A 144 3.49 -15.18 3.16
N VAL A 145 4.59 -15.64 3.80
CA VAL A 145 4.59 -15.98 5.22
C VAL A 145 4.08 -14.83 6.09
N ARG A 146 4.50 -13.60 5.78
CA ARG A 146 4.07 -12.41 6.54
C ARG A 146 2.64 -12.00 6.23
N LEU A 147 2.31 -11.87 4.95
CA LEU A 147 1.05 -11.28 4.51
C LEU A 147 -0.12 -12.23 4.72
N VAL A 148 0.03 -13.53 4.47
CA VAL A 148 -1.04 -14.51 4.73
C VAL A 148 -1.37 -14.54 6.21
N ARG A 149 -0.35 -14.56 7.08
CA ARG A 149 -0.57 -14.51 8.53
C ARG A 149 -1.28 -13.23 8.94
N LEU A 150 -0.82 -12.08 8.48
CA LEU A 150 -1.47 -10.80 8.76
C LEU A 150 -2.93 -10.79 8.29
N PHE A 151 -3.15 -11.10 7.01
CA PHE A 151 -4.49 -11.00 6.43
C PHE A 151 -5.47 -12.01 7.04
N SER A 152 -5.02 -13.20 7.42
CA SER A 152 -5.87 -14.18 8.13
C SER A 152 -6.36 -13.67 9.49
N ASN A 153 -5.66 -12.71 10.10
CA ASN A 153 -5.97 -12.20 11.43
C ASN A 153 -6.71 -10.85 11.45
N ILE A 154 -6.76 -10.12 10.35
CA ILE A 154 -7.62 -8.94 10.24
C ILE A 154 -9.08 -9.40 10.19
N ASP A 155 -9.98 -8.66 10.80
CA ASP A 155 -11.42 -8.99 10.82
C ASP A 155 -11.94 -9.25 9.40
N LYS A 156 -12.69 -10.34 9.25
CA LYS A 156 -13.28 -10.74 7.96
C LYS A 156 -14.19 -9.66 7.35
N LYS A 157 -14.83 -8.85 8.18
CA LYS A 157 -15.67 -7.73 7.73
C LYS A 157 -14.89 -6.70 6.91
N PHE A 158 -13.59 -6.54 7.20
CA PHE A 158 -12.74 -5.67 6.39
C PHE A 158 -12.57 -6.19 4.96
N PHE A 159 -12.69 -7.48 4.73
CA PHE A 159 -12.59 -8.12 3.41
C PHE A 159 -13.96 -8.46 2.81
N ASP A 160 -15.06 -8.10 3.50
CA ASP A 160 -16.40 -8.31 2.93
C ASP A 160 -16.69 -7.25 1.89
N VAL A 161 -16.45 -7.61 0.63
CA VAL A 161 -16.69 -6.80 -0.56
C VAL A 161 -17.85 -7.39 -1.36
N LYS A 162 -18.47 -6.58 -2.20
CA LYS A 162 -19.52 -7.04 -3.13
C LYS A 162 -18.90 -7.98 -4.18
N ASP A 163 -19.73 -8.83 -4.77
CA ASP A 163 -19.34 -9.54 -5.98
C ASP A 163 -19.01 -8.53 -7.10
N SER A 164 -18.14 -8.92 -8.02
CA SER A 164 -17.66 -8.05 -9.11
C SER A 164 -16.93 -6.77 -8.64
N SER A 165 -16.37 -6.78 -7.42
CA SER A 165 -15.54 -5.68 -6.93
C SER A 165 -14.23 -5.57 -7.70
N VAL A 166 -13.75 -4.33 -7.82
CA VAL A 166 -12.47 -4.00 -8.45
C VAL A 166 -11.41 -3.79 -7.36
N PHE A 167 -10.32 -4.54 -7.45
CA PHE A 167 -9.15 -4.40 -6.60
C PHE A 167 -7.99 -3.81 -7.39
N LEU A 168 -7.09 -3.09 -6.73
CA LEU A 168 -5.87 -2.57 -7.31
C LEU A 168 -4.72 -2.77 -6.34
N ASP A 169 -3.67 -3.45 -6.76
CA ASP A 169 -2.40 -3.51 -6.03
C ASP A 169 -1.38 -2.57 -6.66
N LEU A 170 -0.80 -1.72 -5.83
CA LEU A 170 0.22 -0.75 -6.23
C LEU A 170 1.59 -1.34 -5.90
N GLY A 171 2.43 -1.54 -6.93
CA GLY A 171 3.71 -2.21 -6.80
C GLY A 171 3.61 -3.69 -6.42
N PRO A 172 2.76 -4.50 -7.09
CA PRO A 172 2.55 -5.90 -6.73
C PRO A 172 3.81 -6.76 -6.83
N GLY A 173 4.81 -6.33 -7.60
CA GLY A 173 5.97 -7.16 -7.91
C GLY A 173 5.56 -8.53 -8.44
N ILE A 174 5.88 -9.59 -7.70
CA ILE A 174 5.49 -10.98 -8.01
C ILE A 174 4.15 -11.33 -7.33
N PHE A 175 3.21 -10.43 -7.31
CA PHE A 175 1.85 -10.62 -6.78
C PHE A 175 1.78 -11.07 -5.32
N SER A 176 2.68 -10.55 -4.48
CA SER A 176 2.70 -10.94 -3.06
C SER A 176 1.37 -10.69 -2.35
N VAL A 177 0.71 -9.54 -2.61
CA VAL A 177 -0.59 -9.21 -2.00
C VAL A 177 -1.73 -9.98 -2.63
N PRO A 178 -1.90 -10.04 -3.97
CA PRO A 178 -2.93 -10.85 -4.59
C PRO A 178 -2.89 -12.32 -4.14
N LEU A 179 -1.68 -12.93 -4.12
CA LEU A 179 -1.47 -14.30 -3.63
C LEU A 179 -1.85 -14.44 -2.16
N ALA A 180 -1.40 -13.51 -1.32
CA ALA A 180 -1.69 -13.57 0.12
C ALA A 180 -3.18 -13.44 0.42
N LEU A 181 -3.91 -12.57 -0.29
CA LEU A 181 -5.36 -12.43 -0.17
C LEU A 181 -6.07 -13.71 -0.66
N PHE A 182 -5.65 -14.26 -1.79
CA PHE A 182 -6.23 -15.49 -2.33
C PHE A 182 -6.04 -16.68 -1.39
N LEU A 183 -4.89 -16.77 -0.72
CA LEU A 183 -4.58 -17.82 0.24
C LEU A 183 -5.31 -17.62 1.57
N SER A 184 -5.26 -16.41 2.13
CA SER A 184 -5.76 -16.13 3.49
C SER A 184 -7.27 -15.97 3.59
N ARG A 185 -7.96 -15.71 2.46
CA ARG A 185 -9.38 -15.33 2.42
C ARG A 185 -10.19 -16.21 1.48
N PRO A 186 -10.51 -17.46 1.91
CA PRO A 186 -11.30 -18.38 1.08
C PRO A 186 -12.65 -17.82 0.63
N GLU A 187 -13.25 -16.90 1.42
CA GLU A 187 -14.48 -16.22 1.07
C GLU A 187 -14.34 -15.31 -0.16
N LEU A 188 -13.17 -14.72 -0.38
CA LEU A 188 -12.91 -13.90 -1.57
C LEU A 188 -12.71 -14.76 -2.83
N ARG A 189 -12.23 -15.99 -2.71
CA ARG A 189 -12.08 -16.91 -3.85
C ARG A 189 -13.41 -17.24 -4.55
N LYS A 190 -14.52 -17.09 -3.82
CA LYS A 190 -15.88 -17.33 -4.31
C LYS A 190 -16.49 -16.14 -5.03
N LYS A 191 -15.78 -15.01 -5.10
CA LYS A 191 -16.25 -13.75 -5.70
C LYS A 191 -15.56 -13.49 -7.03
N HIS A 192 -16.30 -12.90 -7.97
CA HIS A 192 -15.75 -12.43 -9.24
C HIS A 192 -15.01 -11.12 -9.00
N ILE A 193 -13.71 -11.17 -8.78
CA ILE A 193 -12.87 -9.98 -8.55
C ILE A 193 -12.07 -9.69 -9.81
N THR A 194 -12.10 -8.41 -10.23
CA THR A 194 -11.12 -7.89 -11.20
C THR A 194 -9.98 -7.24 -10.43
N PHE A 195 -8.78 -7.80 -10.56
CA PHE A 195 -7.61 -7.35 -9.81
C PHE A 195 -6.61 -6.67 -10.75
N TYR A 196 -6.54 -5.34 -10.70
CA TYR A 196 -5.53 -4.56 -11.40
C TYR A 196 -4.20 -4.64 -10.64
N CYS A 197 -3.11 -4.90 -11.35
CA CYS A 197 -1.76 -5.03 -10.82
C CYS A 197 -0.87 -4.00 -11.52
N LEU A 198 -0.59 -2.86 -10.86
CA LEU A 198 0.16 -1.73 -11.42
C LEU A 198 1.63 -1.79 -10.97
N ASP A 199 2.53 -2.10 -11.88
CA ASP A 199 3.98 -2.16 -11.62
C ASP A 199 4.80 -1.67 -12.83
N ILE A 200 6.01 -1.19 -12.57
CA ILE A 200 6.95 -0.79 -13.63
C ILE A 200 7.58 -1.98 -14.34
N SER A 201 7.65 -3.14 -13.68
CA SER A 201 8.27 -4.35 -14.21
C SER A 201 7.26 -5.28 -14.88
N GLN A 202 7.25 -5.25 -16.22
CA GLN A 202 6.44 -6.17 -17.02
C GLN A 202 6.79 -7.65 -16.75
N GLN A 203 8.06 -7.95 -16.47
CA GLN A 203 8.50 -9.32 -16.17
C GLN A 203 7.95 -9.77 -14.81
N ALA A 204 8.05 -8.93 -13.78
CA ALA A 204 7.50 -9.24 -12.47
C ALA A 204 5.99 -9.51 -12.54
N LEU A 205 5.25 -8.67 -13.27
CA LEU A 205 3.81 -8.88 -13.50
C LEU A 205 3.50 -10.21 -14.18
N ALA A 206 4.29 -10.60 -15.19
CA ALA A 206 4.08 -11.86 -15.91
C ALA A 206 4.39 -13.07 -15.03
N PHE A 207 5.48 -13.06 -14.26
CA PHE A 207 5.80 -14.13 -13.32
C PHE A 207 4.78 -14.21 -12.19
N GLY A 208 4.35 -13.08 -11.64
CA GLY A 208 3.32 -13.03 -10.61
C GLY A 208 2.02 -13.68 -11.05
N GLU A 209 1.56 -13.40 -12.27
CA GLU A 209 0.35 -14.01 -12.83
C GLU A 209 0.50 -15.52 -13.00
N ASN A 210 1.63 -16.00 -13.55
CA ASN A 210 1.87 -17.45 -13.71
C ASN A 210 1.84 -18.17 -12.35
N ILE A 211 2.46 -17.60 -11.31
CA ILE A 211 2.44 -18.16 -9.96
C ILE A 211 1.01 -18.13 -9.41
N PHE A 212 0.27 -17.04 -9.60
CA PHE A 212 -1.11 -16.91 -9.14
C PHE A 212 -2.00 -17.98 -9.77
N LEU A 213 -1.91 -18.19 -11.07
CA LEU A 213 -2.66 -19.23 -11.79
C LEU A 213 -2.28 -20.64 -11.31
N SER A 214 -0.99 -20.89 -11.07
CA SER A 214 -0.52 -22.17 -10.52
C SER A 214 -1.08 -22.43 -9.11
N VAL A 215 -1.14 -21.40 -8.26
CA VAL A 215 -1.75 -21.49 -6.92
C VAL A 215 -3.25 -21.76 -7.03
N ALA A 216 -3.97 -21.04 -7.89
CA ALA A 216 -5.40 -21.23 -8.08
C ALA A 216 -5.73 -22.64 -8.55
N ALA A 217 -4.95 -23.16 -9.50
CA ALA A 217 -5.08 -24.54 -10.00
C ALA A 217 -4.84 -25.60 -8.91
N ARG A 218 -3.80 -25.41 -8.06
CA ARG A 218 -3.51 -26.32 -6.94
C ARG A 218 -4.61 -26.30 -5.87
N LEU A 219 -5.26 -25.16 -5.68
CA LEU A 219 -6.41 -25.00 -4.78
C LEU A 219 -7.73 -25.44 -5.41
N LYS A 220 -7.73 -25.80 -6.71
CA LYS A 220 -8.93 -26.12 -7.49
C LYS A 220 -9.99 -25.02 -7.42
N CYS A 221 -9.54 -23.76 -7.45
CA CYS A 221 -10.38 -22.56 -7.40
C CYS A 221 -10.29 -21.83 -8.72
N GLU A 222 -11.41 -21.19 -9.12
CA GLU A 222 -11.42 -20.24 -10.23
C GLU A 222 -10.51 -19.05 -9.89
N PRO A 223 -9.55 -18.68 -10.76
CA PRO A 223 -8.69 -17.54 -10.51
C PRO A 223 -9.46 -16.23 -10.70
N TRP A 224 -9.10 -15.20 -9.94
CA TRP A 224 -9.58 -13.85 -10.20
C TRP A 224 -9.09 -13.35 -11.56
N LYS A 225 -9.86 -12.43 -12.17
CA LYS A 225 -9.46 -11.75 -13.39
C LYS A 225 -8.30 -10.80 -13.10
N ILE A 226 -7.09 -11.17 -13.47
CA ILE A 226 -5.92 -10.32 -13.35
C ILE A 226 -5.81 -9.38 -14.54
N VAL A 227 -5.56 -8.09 -14.28
CA VAL A 227 -5.27 -7.07 -15.28
C VAL A 227 -3.91 -6.46 -14.98
N ARG A 228 -2.90 -6.84 -15.76
CA ARG A 228 -1.55 -6.28 -15.64
C ARG A 228 -1.50 -4.88 -16.24
N VAL A 229 -1.03 -3.91 -15.47
CA VAL A 229 -0.85 -2.53 -15.88
C VAL A 229 0.62 -2.16 -15.71
N LYS A 230 1.32 -1.93 -16.81
CA LYS A 230 2.70 -1.41 -16.75
C LYS A 230 2.65 0.09 -16.54
N GLY A 231 3.21 0.58 -15.44
CA GLY A 231 3.25 2.01 -15.13
C GLY A 231 3.81 2.30 -13.75
N GLU A 232 4.04 3.58 -13.49
CA GLU A 232 4.47 4.10 -12.20
C GLU A 232 3.26 4.48 -11.33
N LEU A 233 3.47 4.72 -10.06
CA LEU A 233 2.46 5.31 -9.18
C LEU A 233 2.01 6.67 -9.73
N GLY A 234 0.72 6.80 -10.01
CA GLY A 234 0.12 7.95 -10.71
C GLY A 234 -0.30 7.64 -12.15
N SER A 235 0.14 6.52 -12.73
CA SER A 235 -0.35 6.06 -14.04
C SER A 235 -1.84 5.73 -13.98
N SER A 236 -2.57 6.03 -15.06
CA SER A 236 -4.00 5.75 -15.13
C SER A 236 -4.30 4.25 -15.19
N VAL A 237 -5.34 3.83 -14.50
CA VAL A 237 -5.97 2.50 -14.62
C VAL A 237 -7.35 2.66 -15.24
N LYS A 238 -7.83 1.61 -15.91
CA LYS A 238 -9.10 1.67 -16.63
C LYS A 238 -10.30 1.96 -15.72
N GLU A 239 -10.30 1.38 -14.53
CA GLU A 239 -11.39 1.50 -13.57
C GLU A 239 -10.86 1.87 -12.19
N LYS A 240 -11.60 2.68 -11.46
CA LYS A 240 -11.31 2.94 -10.05
C LYS A 240 -11.62 1.71 -9.21
N ALA A 241 -10.87 1.55 -8.12
CA ALA A 241 -10.97 0.38 -7.26
C ALA A 241 -11.89 0.61 -6.06
N ASP A 242 -12.56 -0.45 -5.65
CA ASP A 242 -13.26 -0.55 -4.38
C ASP A 242 -12.27 -0.80 -3.24
N PHE A 243 -11.17 -1.51 -3.54
CA PHE A 243 -10.12 -1.86 -2.60
C PHE A 243 -8.73 -1.66 -3.23
N VAL A 244 -7.93 -0.80 -2.63
CA VAL A 244 -6.53 -0.59 -3.03
C VAL A 244 -5.61 -1.23 -2.00
N THR A 245 -4.51 -1.81 -2.46
CA THR A 245 -3.48 -2.44 -1.62
C THR A 245 -2.10 -1.95 -2.01
N SER A 246 -1.16 -1.97 -1.08
CA SER A 246 0.26 -1.82 -1.35
C SER A 246 1.11 -2.53 -0.29
N ALA A 247 2.18 -3.19 -0.70
CA ALA A 247 3.12 -3.81 0.23
C ALA A 247 4.57 -3.62 -0.22
N ASN A 248 5.41 -3.10 0.68
CA ASN A 248 6.82 -2.80 0.45
C ASN A 248 7.06 -1.87 -0.77
N LEU A 249 6.14 -0.95 -1.04
CA LEU A 249 6.22 -0.02 -2.16
C LEU A 249 6.82 1.33 -1.74
N PHE A 250 6.31 1.90 -0.65
CA PHE A 250 6.65 3.27 -0.28
C PHE A 250 8.02 3.38 0.37
N ASN A 251 8.54 2.31 0.95
CA ASN A 251 9.93 2.23 1.37
C ASN A 251 10.91 2.33 0.19
N GLU A 252 10.43 2.07 -1.04
CA GLU A 252 11.20 2.23 -2.26
C GLU A 252 11.00 3.59 -2.91
N LEU A 253 9.77 4.10 -2.96
CA LEU A 253 9.42 5.35 -3.63
C LEU A 253 9.75 6.60 -2.81
N CYS A 254 9.69 6.51 -1.48
CA CYS A 254 9.87 7.64 -0.58
C CYS A 254 11.30 7.75 -0.03
N ASP A 255 12.28 7.30 -0.78
CA ASP A 255 13.71 7.40 -0.45
C ASP A 255 14.30 8.78 -0.72
N ASP A 256 13.47 9.73 -1.17
CA ASP A 256 13.89 11.10 -1.45
C ASP A 256 14.07 11.89 -0.15
N PHE A 257 15.34 12.12 0.22
CA PHE A 257 15.72 12.93 1.37
C PHE A 257 15.48 14.45 1.17
N LYS A 258 15.11 14.87 -0.03
CA LYS A 258 14.91 16.28 -0.38
C LYS A 258 13.55 16.80 0.10
N ASN A 259 12.56 15.91 0.19
CA ASN A 259 11.21 16.28 0.58
C ASN A 259 10.89 15.91 2.03
N PRO A 260 10.23 16.80 2.80
CA PRO A 260 9.77 16.48 4.15
C PRO A 260 8.84 15.25 4.16
N PRO A 261 8.98 14.32 5.13
CA PRO A 261 8.14 13.12 5.21
C PRO A 261 6.62 13.39 5.21
N ASP A 262 6.19 14.49 5.84
CA ASP A 262 4.79 14.91 5.85
C ASP A 262 4.28 15.27 4.45
N PHE A 263 5.10 15.93 3.64
CA PHE A 263 4.79 16.25 2.25
C PHE A 263 4.66 14.98 1.41
N LEU A 264 5.62 14.05 1.56
CA LEU A 264 5.58 12.75 0.86
C LEU A 264 4.34 11.95 1.23
N ALA A 265 4.02 11.85 2.53
CA ALA A 265 2.83 11.15 3.00
C ALA A 265 1.55 11.76 2.43
N LYS A 266 1.45 13.09 2.36
CA LYS A 266 0.31 13.78 1.76
C LYS A 266 0.20 13.48 0.27
N LYS A 267 1.32 13.59 -0.47
CA LYS A 267 1.39 13.31 -1.91
C LYS A 267 0.96 11.86 -2.21
N CYS A 268 1.52 10.90 -1.49
CA CYS A 268 1.16 9.48 -1.65
C CYS A 268 -0.32 9.24 -1.34
N THR A 269 -0.86 9.86 -0.27
CA THR A 269 -2.28 9.75 0.06
C THR A 269 -3.16 10.25 -1.08
N GLU A 270 -2.88 11.42 -1.67
CA GLU A 270 -3.65 11.97 -2.79
C GLU A 270 -3.59 11.06 -4.02
N GLN A 271 -2.42 10.49 -4.31
CA GLN A 271 -2.27 9.54 -5.42
C GLN A 271 -3.10 8.28 -5.19
N ILE A 272 -3.09 7.71 -3.99
CA ILE A 272 -3.89 6.52 -3.66
C ILE A 272 -5.39 6.83 -3.75
N LEU A 273 -5.81 7.97 -3.22
CA LEU A 273 -7.21 8.40 -3.28
C LEU A 273 -7.71 8.60 -4.72
N SER A 274 -6.81 8.94 -5.64
CA SER A 274 -7.18 9.07 -7.06
C SER A 274 -7.57 7.74 -7.72
N TYR A 275 -7.13 6.62 -7.16
CA TYR A 275 -7.49 5.28 -7.63
C TYR A 275 -8.77 4.72 -7.01
N LEU A 276 -9.20 5.25 -5.87
CA LEU A 276 -10.36 4.74 -5.14
C LEU A 276 -11.68 5.29 -5.68
N LYS A 277 -12.73 4.48 -5.64
CA LYS A 277 -14.12 4.92 -5.83
C LYS A 277 -14.55 5.70 -4.59
N LEU A 278 -14.34 7.03 -4.61
CA LEU A 278 -14.63 7.87 -3.46
C LEU A 278 -16.13 8.04 -3.17
N GLU A 279 -17.00 7.69 -4.10
CA GLU A 279 -18.44 7.58 -3.92
C GLU A 279 -18.84 6.33 -3.13
N ASN A 280 -17.98 5.31 -3.10
CA ASN A 280 -18.21 4.10 -2.31
C ASN A 280 -17.86 4.35 -0.84
N GLU A 281 -18.86 4.30 0.03
CA GLU A 281 -18.68 4.49 1.49
C GLU A 281 -17.85 3.36 2.13
N ASN A 282 -17.74 2.23 1.46
CA ASN A 282 -16.95 1.09 1.88
C ASN A 282 -15.61 0.97 1.14
N ALA A 283 -15.14 2.05 0.48
CA ALA A 283 -13.83 2.04 -0.14
C ALA A 283 -12.75 1.74 0.89
N ARG A 284 -11.78 0.86 0.54
CA ARG A 284 -10.78 0.33 1.47
C ARG A 284 -9.37 0.52 0.93
N TYR A 285 -8.44 0.68 1.85
CA TYR A 285 -7.02 0.68 1.55
C TYR A 285 -6.24 -0.05 2.63
N ILE A 286 -5.27 -0.85 2.25
CA ILE A 286 -4.29 -1.43 3.17
C ILE A 286 -2.87 -1.15 2.69
N ILE A 287 -2.05 -0.65 3.59
CA ILE A 287 -0.62 -0.47 3.41
C ILE A 287 0.14 -1.40 4.35
N VAL A 288 1.13 -2.10 3.81
CA VAL A 288 2.06 -2.92 4.58
C VAL A 288 3.49 -2.56 4.17
N GLU A 289 4.29 -2.12 5.11
CA GLU A 289 5.67 -1.69 4.88
C GLU A 289 6.64 -2.43 5.81
N PRO A 290 7.94 -2.39 5.57
CA PRO A 290 8.93 -2.89 6.53
C PRO A 290 8.76 -2.25 7.91
N GLY A 291 9.08 -3.00 8.98
CA GLY A 291 8.94 -2.52 10.35
C GLY A 291 10.09 -1.65 10.84
N ASP A 292 10.87 -1.04 9.96
CA ASP A 292 11.93 -0.10 10.32
C ASP A 292 11.36 1.29 10.69
N PRO A 293 12.11 2.12 11.43
CA PRO A 293 11.63 3.43 11.91
C PRO A 293 11.14 4.36 10.82
N ARG A 294 11.79 4.35 9.66
CA ARG A 294 11.49 5.25 8.54
C ARG A 294 10.19 4.86 7.85
N SER A 295 10.04 3.58 7.51
CA SER A 295 8.84 3.04 6.90
C SER A 295 7.63 3.20 7.84
N ALA A 296 7.81 2.88 9.13
CA ALA A 296 6.78 3.06 10.14
C ALA A 296 6.35 4.53 10.32
N ARG A 297 7.32 5.47 10.24
CA ARG A 297 7.00 6.91 10.27
C ARG A 297 6.13 7.31 9.09
N LEU A 298 6.46 6.86 7.88
CA LEU A 298 5.66 7.14 6.69
C LEU A 298 4.24 6.59 6.84
N VAL A 299 4.09 5.34 7.28
CA VAL A 299 2.78 4.71 7.56
C VAL A 299 1.99 5.53 8.59
N SER A 300 2.62 6.01 9.66
CA SER A 300 1.98 6.85 10.67
C SER A 300 1.51 8.20 10.11
N LEU A 301 2.33 8.84 9.28
CA LEU A 301 1.98 10.11 8.62
C LEU A 301 0.85 9.94 7.61
N MET A 302 0.89 8.86 6.81
CA MET A 302 -0.19 8.49 5.90
C MET A 302 -1.49 8.22 6.66
N ARG A 303 -1.41 7.53 7.81
CA ARG A 303 -2.56 7.33 8.70
C ARG A 303 -3.25 8.66 9.02
N GLY A 304 -2.50 9.65 9.48
CA GLY A 304 -3.04 10.98 9.76
C GLY A 304 -3.61 11.68 8.51
N SER A 305 -2.99 11.49 7.36
CA SER A 305 -3.44 12.05 6.08
C SER A 305 -4.76 11.42 5.61
N PHE A 306 -4.89 10.10 5.65
CA PHE A 306 -6.12 9.37 5.32
C PHE A 306 -7.28 9.70 6.25
N MET A 307 -7.03 9.82 7.57
CA MET A 307 -8.05 10.20 8.53
C MET A 307 -8.64 11.60 8.23
N ARG A 308 -7.82 12.54 7.81
CA ARG A 308 -8.30 13.87 7.37
C ARG A 308 -9.17 13.84 6.11
N ARG A 309 -9.15 12.72 5.36
CA ARG A 309 -9.92 12.47 4.14
C ARG A 309 -11.12 11.56 4.36
N GLY A 310 -11.47 11.26 5.63
CA GLY A 310 -12.62 10.42 5.98
C GLY A 310 -12.36 8.92 5.85
N PHE A 311 -11.09 8.49 5.82
CA PHE A 311 -10.70 7.10 5.93
C PHE A 311 -10.19 6.83 7.34
N PHE A 312 -10.77 5.87 8.02
CA PHE A 312 -10.43 5.55 9.39
C PHE A 312 -9.71 4.21 9.49
N PRO A 313 -8.73 4.09 10.39
CA PRO A 313 -8.04 2.83 10.60
C PRO A 313 -8.97 1.78 11.21
N VAL A 314 -9.01 0.61 10.60
CA VAL A 314 -9.72 -0.58 11.08
C VAL A 314 -8.79 -1.48 11.88
N SER A 315 -7.54 -1.57 11.44
CA SER A 315 -6.47 -2.37 12.06
C SER A 315 -5.11 -1.72 11.72
N PRO A 316 -4.12 -1.77 12.59
CA PRO A 316 -4.12 -2.29 13.95
C PRO A 316 -4.62 -1.27 14.99
N CYS A 317 -4.89 -0.03 14.54
CA CYS A 317 -5.21 1.08 15.44
C CYS A 317 -6.61 0.90 16.06
N THR A 318 -6.67 0.96 17.37
CA THR A 318 -7.91 0.93 18.15
C THR A 318 -8.40 2.33 18.54
N HIS A 319 -7.77 3.38 18.01
CA HIS A 319 -8.08 4.77 18.32
C HIS A 319 -7.90 5.69 17.11
N PHE A 320 -8.56 6.86 17.14
CA PHE A 320 -8.46 7.91 16.13
C PHE A 320 -7.63 9.12 16.57
N CYS A 321 -6.96 9.02 17.72
CA CYS A 321 -6.02 10.05 18.18
C CYS A 321 -4.74 10.05 17.34
N ASP A 322 -3.91 11.08 17.54
CA ASP A 322 -2.57 11.10 16.95
C ASP A 322 -1.76 9.89 17.39
N CYS A 323 -0.94 9.36 16.51
CA CYS A 323 -0.17 8.15 16.80
C CYS A 323 0.93 8.47 17.83
N PRO A 324 0.95 7.83 19.02
CA PRO A 324 2.02 8.04 20.00
C PRO A 324 3.36 7.40 19.58
N MET A 325 3.34 6.53 18.57
CA MET A 325 4.51 5.85 18.00
C MET A 325 4.72 6.33 16.57
N ASP A 326 4.93 7.63 16.40
CA ASP A 326 5.00 8.28 15.09
C ASP A 326 6.37 8.16 14.39
N GLY A 327 7.34 7.49 15.00
CA GLY A 327 8.65 7.25 14.41
C GLY A 327 9.54 8.49 14.29
N LYS A 328 9.28 9.57 15.02
CA LYS A 328 10.19 10.72 15.09
C LYS A 328 11.55 10.31 15.63
N LYS A 329 12.60 11.03 15.22
CA LYS A 329 13.99 10.74 15.62
C LYS A 329 14.10 10.56 17.15
N GLY A 330 14.62 9.41 17.57
CA GLY A 330 14.75 9.06 19.00
C GLY A 330 13.46 8.57 19.67
N GLY A 331 12.31 8.57 18.95
CA GLY A 331 11.03 8.11 19.45
C GLY A 331 10.74 6.64 19.12
N LYS A 332 9.66 6.14 19.72
CA LYS A 332 9.11 4.81 19.42
C LYS A 332 8.40 4.85 18.06
N TRP A 333 8.45 3.75 17.32
CA TRP A 333 7.73 3.59 16.05
C TRP A 333 6.82 2.38 16.08
N CYS A 334 5.71 2.46 15.32
CA CYS A 334 4.71 1.42 15.26
C CYS A 334 5.20 0.29 14.36
N ASN A 335 5.51 -0.85 14.96
CA ASN A 335 5.86 -2.06 14.24
C ASN A 335 5.30 -3.28 14.95
N TYR A 336 5.15 -4.36 14.21
CA TYR A 336 4.66 -5.64 14.68
C TYR A 336 5.65 -6.71 14.30
N ALA A 337 5.97 -7.58 15.25
CA ALA A 337 6.88 -8.68 15.05
C ALA A 337 6.27 -10.00 15.52
N PHE A 338 6.53 -11.07 14.80
CA PHE A 338 6.20 -12.41 15.21
C PHE A 338 7.38 -13.36 14.94
N LYS A 339 7.46 -14.45 15.71
CA LYS A 339 8.48 -15.47 15.51
C LYS A 339 8.23 -16.25 14.24
N THR A 340 9.29 -16.70 13.61
CA THR A 340 9.27 -17.46 12.35
C THR A 340 9.61 -18.93 12.54
N ASP A 341 9.47 -19.44 13.76
CA ASP A 341 9.80 -20.84 14.08
C ASP A 341 9.00 -21.85 13.23
N ASP A 342 7.77 -21.48 12.90
CA ASP A 342 6.83 -22.23 12.06
C ASP A 342 6.89 -21.84 10.56
N ALA A 343 7.92 -21.11 10.12
CA ALA A 343 8.12 -20.87 8.70
C ALA A 343 8.59 -22.14 7.99
N PRO A 344 8.28 -22.28 6.68
CA PRO A 344 8.63 -23.47 5.90
C PRO A 344 10.08 -23.89 6.02
N ALA A 345 10.32 -25.20 6.21
CA ALA A 345 11.65 -25.71 6.47
C ALA A 345 12.64 -25.43 5.33
N GLU A 346 12.20 -25.55 4.07
CA GLU A 346 13.05 -25.26 2.91
C GLU A 346 13.37 -23.77 2.80
N LEU A 347 12.43 -22.86 3.18
CA LEU A 347 12.69 -21.43 3.23
C LEU A 347 13.72 -21.07 4.30
N LYS A 348 13.67 -21.71 5.47
CA LYS A 348 14.67 -21.55 6.53
C LYS A 348 16.05 -22.01 6.07
N LYS A 349 16.15 -23.21 5.46
CA LYS A 349 17.41 -23.71 4.87
C LYS A 349 17.97 -22.75 3.81
N LEU A 350 17.10 -22.21 2.95
CA LEU A 350 17.52 -21.24 1.94
C LEU A 350 18.02 -19.94 2.59
N SER A 351 17.39 -19.48 3.68
CA SER A 351 17.83 -18.33 4.46
C SER A 351 19.22 -18.53 5.06
N GLU A 352 19.46 -19.69 5.68
CA GLU A 352 20.75 -20.08 6.25
C GLU A 352 21.85 -20.14 5.17
N LYS A 353 21.59 -20.81 4.04
CA LYS A 353 22.52 -20.86 2.90
C LYS A 353 22.84 -19.47 2.32
N SER A 354 21.88 -18.56 2.41
CA SER A 354 22.05 -17.17 1.96
C SER A 354 22.67 -16.26 3.01
N GLU A 355 23.01 -16.76 4.20
CA GLU A 355 23.51 -16.02 5.37
C GLU A 355 22.54 -14.90 5.81
N LEU A 356 21.24 -15.16 5.67
CA LEU A 356 20.15 -14.24 6.03
C LEU A 356 19.14 -14.95 6.98
N PRO A 357 19.60 -15.50 8.12
CA PRO A 357 18.69 -16.17 9.04
C PRO A 357 17.65 -15.18 9.55
N LYS A 358 16.41 -15.64 9.70
CA LYS A 358 15.29 -14.82 10.18
C LYS A 358 14.61 -15.49 11.36
N GLU A 359 14.83 -14.95 12.54
CA GLU A 359 14.14 -15.36 13.77
C GLU A 359 12.78 -14.68 13.92
N ARG A 360 12.63 -13.50 13.32
CA ARG A 360 11.41 -12.68 13.39
C ARG A 360 11.07 -12.12 12.04
N ALA A 361 9.77 -12.06 11.76
CA ALA A 361 9.21 -11.25 10.69
C ALA A 361 8.68 -9.95 11.30
N VAL A 362 9.07 -8.82 10.71
CA VAL A 362 8.71 -7.49 11.21
C VAL A 362 8.03 -6.69 10.11
N LEU A 363 6.97 -5.97 10.46
CA LEU A 363 6.25 -5.10 9.53
C LEU A 363 5.55 -3.94 10.24
N SER A 364 5.22 -2.90 9.50
CA SER A 364 4.30 -1.82 9.87
C SER A 364 3.13 -1.83 8.91
N PHE A 365 1.91 -1.62 9.39
CA PHE A 365 0.75 -1.61 8.51
C PHE A 365 -0.39 -0.78 9.06
N VAL A 366 -1.28 -0.36 8.18
CA VAL A 366 -2.61 0.16 8.53
C VAL A 366 -3.61 -0.26 7.47
N ALA A 367 -4.74 -0.78 7.91
CA ALA A 367 -5.92 -1.03 7.11
C ALA A 367 -6.93 0.10 7.32
N PHE A 368 -7.44 0.68 6.25
CA PHE A 368 -8.37 1.80 6.27
C PHE A 368 -9.69 1.46 5.59
N GLN A 369 -10.76 1.99 6.12
CA GLN A 369 -12.07 1.99 5.49
C GLN A 369 -12.63 3.40 5.50
N LYS A 370 -13.28 3.78 4.38
CA LYS A 370 -14.00 5.04 4.30
C LYS A 370 -15.25 4.96 5.18
N SER A 371 -15.57 6.03 5.89
CA SER A 371 -16.78 6.12 6.68
C SER A 371 -17.24 7.57 6.78
N LYS A 372 -18.55 7.81 6.65
CA LYS A 372 -19.15 9.14 6.83
C LYS A 372 -19.09 9.60 8.29
N ASP A 373 -19.28 8.66 9.20
CA ASP A 373 -19.51 8.99 10.61
C ASP A 373 -18.40 8.53 11.58
N GLY A 374 -17.32 7.95 11.01
CA GLY A 374 -16.27 7.33 11.82
C GLY A 374 -16.75 6.03 12.47
N GLN A 375 -18.00 5.62 12.23
CA GLN A 375 -18.50 4.31 12.60
C GLN A 375 -18.04 3.33 11.52
N ILE A 376 -17.31 2.31 11.94
CA ILE A 376 -16.81 1.25 11.07
C ILE A 376 -17.38 -0.04 11.62
N ASP A 377 -18.17 -0.75 10.82
CA ASP A 377 -18.72 -2.04 11.19
C ASP A 377 -17.59 -3.01 11.58
N GLY A 378 -17.65 -3.53 12.78
CA GLY A 378 -16.63 -4.42 13.33
C GLY A 378 -15.51 -3.74 14.11
N CYS A 379 -15.37 -2.43 14.03
CA CYS A 379 -14.49 -1.65 14.89
C CYS A 379 -15.33 -1.05 16.03
N ASN A 380 -15.57 -1.79 17.10
CA ASN A 380 -16.20 -1.26 18.32
C ASN A 380 -15.28 -0.27 19.06
N CYS A 381 -14.61 0.60 18.32
CA CYS A 381 -13.79 1.65 18.92
C CYS A 381 -14.63 2.74 19.62
N PHE A 382 -15.95 2.67 19.49
CA PHE A 382 -16.90 3.68 19.99
C PHE A 382 -18.24 3.07 20.43
N SER A 383 -18.22 2.01 21.21
CA SER A 383 -19.41 1.77 22.03
C SER A 383 -19.39 2.77 23.18
N ASP A 384 -20.29 3.73 23.14
CA ASP A 384 -20.66 4.59 24.29
C ASP A 384 -21.34 3.76 25.39
N GLU A 385 -20.77 2.63 25.79
CA GLU A 385 -21.20 1.95 26.98
C GLU A 385 -20.26 2.33 28.11
N ARG A 386 -20.79 3.24 28.94
CA ARG A 386 -20.30 3.68 30.24
C ARG A 386 -20.26 2.53 31.22
#